data_fd99c8bc714827731f8671f26136ecbc
#
_entry.id   fd99c8bc714827731f8671f26136ecbc
#
_cell.length_a   1.000
_cell.length_b   1.000
_cell.length_c   1.000
_cell.angle_alpha   90.00
_cell.angle_beta   90.00
_cell.angle_gamma   90.00
#
_symmetry.space_group_name_H-M   'P 1'
#
loop_
_entity.id
_entity.type
_entity.pdbx_description
1 polymer ?
#
loop_
_entity_poly.entity_id
_entity_poly.type
_entity_poly.pdbx_seq_one_letter_code
_entity_poly.pdbx_strand_id
1 'polypeptide(L)'
;MEMKSTSGCGRVQRWIGTSLLCACASSFGAGSALAQSPAVAPVVLDRVAAVVNNQAILASDLENEMHLSVLEPGTKVGVQETQLDALQRLISRALIQQQMNEEGIQAPPVSSSETAERVLMLRRELPECTRFKCLTDSGWNSFLQSHDLTQNEVSEYMSSRLAILHFIELRFRQGIRISREDIEAYYRDMLVPQYAQGETPPPVDQVAPRIEEILLQQRVNALFRDWLDNLRKQGQIEVLDPQLESALAASAAGAGAQ
;
A
#
# COMPACT_ATOMS: atom_id res chain seq x y z
N MET A 1 25.72 -51.69 5.55
CA MET A 1 24.70 -52.75 5.73
C MET A 1 23.68 -52.47 4.63
N GLU A 2 23.95 -52.91 3.41
CA GLU A 2 23.61 -54.18 2.74
C GLU A 2 22.16 -54.53 2.93
N MET A 3 21.40 -54.66 1.94
CA MET A 3 21.32 -55.59 0.77
C MET A 3 19.80 -55.73 0.55
N LYS A 4 19.19 -55.99 -0.51
CA LYS A 4 19.25 -56.69 -1.80
C LYS A 4 17.82 -56.68 -2.35
N SER A 5 17.54 -56.25 -3.59
CA SER A 5 17.46 -57.05 -4.82
C SER A 5 16.57 -58.32 -4.78
N THR A 6 15.56 -58.33 -5.67
CA THR A 6 15.19 -59.47 -6.57
C THR A 6 14.02 -59.02 -7.44
N SER A 7 14.07 -58.82 -8.65
CA SER A 7 14.03 -59.61 -9.89
C SER A 7 13.03 -60.76 -9.93
N GLY A 8 12.05 -60.71 -10.80
CA GLY A 8 11.07 -61.75 -11.11
C GLY A 8 10.55 -61.65 -12.54
N CYS A 9 11.20 -62.33 -13.47
CA CYS A 9 10.86 -62.55 -14.85
C CYS A 9 9.92 -63.76 -15.02
N GLY A 10 8.93 -63.73 -15.88
CA GLY A 10 8.08 -64.87 -16.21
C GLY A 10 7.24 -64.56 -17.47
N ARG A 11 7.74 -64.81 -18.56
CA ARG A 11 7.59 -65.87 -19.60
C ARG A 11 6.19 -66.13 -20.09
N VAL A 12 5.95 -65.68 -21.33
CA VAL A 12 5.45 -66.31 -22.55
C VAL A 12 4.53 -67.50 -22.42
N GLN A 13 3.33 -67.36 -23.06
CA GLN A 13 2.72 -68.49 -23.77
C GLN A 13 1.98 -68.07 -25.05
N ARG A 14 2.53 -68.52 -26.19
CA ARG A 14 1.88 -68.50 -27.53
C ARG A 14 0.83 -69.60 -27.56
N TRP A 15 -0.33 -69.27 -28.12
CA TRP A 15 -1.19 -70.28 -28.76
C TRP A 15 -1.61 -69.80 -30.14
N ILE A 16 -1.26 -70.61 -31.10
CA ILE A 16 -1.58 -70.56 -32.54
C ILE A 16 -2.93 -71.27 -32.71
N GLY A 17 -3.84 -70.64 -33.39
CA GLY A 17 -5.08 -71.29 -33.79
C GLY A 17 -5.65 -70.61 -35.05
N THR A 18 -5.52 -71.31 -36.15
CA THR A 18 -5.87 -71.00 -37.51
C THR A 18 -7.36 -71.15 -37.80
N SER A 19 -7.93 -70.32 -38.69
CA SER A 19 -8.98 -70.60 -39.67
C SER A 19 -10.19 -69.66 -39.63
N LEU A 20 -10.43 -69.05 -40.66
CA LEU A 20 -11.20 -69.12 -41.90
C LEU A 20 -12.23 -67.99 -42.07
N LEU A 21 -12.02 -67.21 -43.08
CA LEU A 21 -12.94 -66.53 -44.01
C LEU A 21 -14.42 -66.38 -43.59
N CYS A 22 -14.84 -65.09 -43.51
CA CYS A 22 -16.06 -64.66 -44.18
C CYS A 22 -16.02 -63.17 -44.50
N ALA A 23 -16.11 -62.86 -45.78
CA ALA A 23 -16.15 -61.49 -46.27
C ALA A 23 -17.59 -60.95 -46.15
N CYS A 24 -17.71 -59.80 -45.49
CA CYS A 24 -18.86 -58.89 -45.66
C CYS A 24 -18.37 -57.47 -45.64
N ALA A 25 -18.33 -56.87 -46.79
CA ALA A 25 -18.08 -55.46 -47.00
C ALA A 25 -19.27 -54.66 -46.43
N SER A 26 -19.03 -53.89 -45.41
CA SER A 26 -19.92 -52.81 -44.99
C SER A 26 -19.04 -51.60 -44.65
N SER A 27 -19.01 -50.65 -45.60
CA SER A 27 -18.36 -49.35 -45.50
C SER A 27 -19.09 -48.52 -44.44
N PHE A 28 -18.65 -48.57 -43.19
CA PHE A 28 -19.02 -47.57 -42.22
C PHE A 28 -17.87 -46.56 -42.16
N GLY A 29 -18.11 -45.39 -42.76
CA GLY A 29 -17.27 -44.20 -42.58
C GLY A 29 -17.25 -43.81 -41.11
N ALA A 30 -16.17 -44.18 -40.42
CA ALA A 30 -15.89 -43.65 -39.08
C ALA A 30 -15.42 -42.20 -39.24
N GLY A 31 -16.36 -41.27 -39.19
CA GLY A 31 -16.07 -39.86 -38.97
C GLY A 31 -15.37 -39.74 -37.61
N SER A 32 -14.06 -39.51 -37.65
CA SER A 32 -13.33 -39.10 -36.44
C SER A 32 -13.87 -37.77 -35.98
N ALA A 33 -14.82 -37.76 -35.09
CA ALA A 33 -15.18 -36.58 -34.33
C ALA A 33 -13.97 -36.19 -33.50
N LEU A 34 -13.18 -35.22 -33.99
CA LEU A 34 -12.21 -34.52 -33.18
C LEU A 34 -12.97 -33.86 -32.04
N ALA A 35 -12.95 -34.47 -30.87
CA ALA A 35 -13.44 -33.86 -29.64
C ALA A 35 -12.58 -32.60 -29.43
N GLN A 36 -13.11 -31.45 -29.82
CA GLN A 36 -12.56 -30.17 -29.44
C GLN A 36 -12.70 -30.06 -27.91
N SER A 37 -11.58 -30.24 -27.20
CA SER A 37 -11.52 -29.86 -25.77
C SER A 37 -12.01 -28.42 -25.66
N PRO A 38 -12.96 -28.09 -24.77
CA PRO A 38 -13.37 -26.74 -24.57
C PRO A 38 -12.11 -25.93 -24.21
N ALA A 39 -11.77 -24.94 -25.03
CA ALA A 39 -10.70 -24.00 -24.72
C ALA A 39 -11.11 -23.31 -23.41
N VAL A 40 -10.40 -23.60 -22.30
CA VAL A 40 -10.59 -22.91 -21.05
C VAL A 40 -10.25 -21.44 -21.34
N ALA A 41 -11.24 -20.58 -21.24
CA ALA A 41 -11.02 -19.14 -21.40
C ALA A 41 -9.93 -18.68 -20.41
N PRO A 42 -8.96 -17.86 -20.84
CA PRO A 42 -7.93 -17.37 -19.93
C PRO A 42 -8.59 -16.62 -18.78
N VAL A 43 -8.25 -17.03 -17.55
CA VAL A 43 -8.69 -16.33 -16.34
C VAL A 43 -7.72 -15.18 -16.12
N VAL A 44 -8.21 -13.94 -16.16
CA VAL A 44 -7.44 -12.77 -15.76
C VAL A 44 -7.29 -12.83 -14.24
N LEU A 45 -6.07 -13.05 -13.75
CA LEU A 45 -5.78 -13.14 -12.31
C LEU A 45 -5.76 -11.75 -11.68
N ASP A 46 -5.11 -10.78 -12.35
CA ASP A 46 -5.06 -9.37 -11.95
C ASP A 46 -4.68 -8.50 -13.15
N ARG A 47 -4.84 -7.20 -13.02
CA ARG A 47 -4.54 -6.22 -14.07
C ARG A 47 -3.52 -5.20 -13.57
N VAL A 48 -2.51 -4.90 -14.38
CA VAL A 48 -1.56 -3.82 -14.08
C VAL A 48 -2.25 -2.48 -14.33
N ALA A 49 -2.38 -1.67 -13.28
CA ALA A 49 -2.97 -0.34 -13.32
C ALA A 49 -1.92 0.73 -13.69
N ALA A 50 -0.71 0.61 -13.15
CA ALA A 50 0.41 1.50 -13.44
C ALA A 50 1.75 0.79 -13.25
N VAL A 51 2.81 1.39 -13.80
CA VAL A 51 4.20 0.98 -13.56
C VAL A 51 5.00 2.18 -13.08
N VAL A 52 5.75 2.00 -11.99
CA VAL A 52 6.61 3.03 -11.40
C VAL A 52 8.06 2.53 -11.46
N ASN A 53 8.84 3.07 -12.38
CA ASN A 53 10.16 2.55 -12.75
C ASN A 53 10.06 1.07 -13.18
N ASN A 54 10.47 0.14 -12.33
CA ASN A 54 10.41 -1.31 -12.55
C ASN A 54 9.38 -2.05 -11.67
N GLN A 55 8.52 -1.32 -10.97
CA GLN A 55 7.53 -1.88 -10.06
C GLN A 55 6.12 -1.70 -10.62
N ALA A 56 5.37 -2.79 -10.78
CA ALA A 56 3.96 -2.76 -11.16
C ALA A 56 3.09 -2.42 -9.95
N ILE A 57 2.05 -1.63 -10.19
CA ILE A 57 0.90 -1.41 -9.31
C ILE A 57 -0.29 -2.11 -9.94
N LEU A 58 -0.91 -3.02 -9.21
CA LEU A 58 -2.01 -3.84 -9.67
C LEU A 58 -3.38 -3.21 -9.36
N ALA A 59 -4.41 -3.66 -10.03
CA ALA A 59 -5.78 -3.24 -9.73
C ALA A 59 -6.19 -3.65 -8.32
N SER A 60 -5.77 -4.84 -7.87
CA SER A 60 -5.97 -5.29 -6.49
C SER A 60 -5.26 -4.42 -5.45
N ASP A 61 -4.09 -3.84 -5.78
CA ASP A 61 -3.39 -2.90 -4.89
C ASP A 61 -4.21 -1.63 -4.68
N LEU A 62 -4.86 -1.12 -5.76
CA LEU A 62 -5.75 0.03 -5.68
C LEU A 62 -6.97 -0.25 -4.80
N GLU A 63 -7.62 -1.41 -5.00
CA GLU A 63 -8.77 -1.83 -4.20
C GLU A 63 -8.39 -1.95 -2.72
N ASN A 64 -7.25 -2.56 -2.44
CA ASN A 64 -6.74 -2.70 -1.08
C ASN A 64 -6.38 -1.34 -0.45
N GLU A 65 -5.74 -0.43 -1.20
CA GLU A 65 -5.43 0.92 -0.71
C GLU A 65 -6.69 1.72 -0.38
N MET A 66 -7.71 1.64 -1.24
CA MET A 66 -9.03 2.25 -0.99
C MET A 66 -9.71 1.64 0.23
N HIS A 67 -9.63 0.33 0.40
CA HIS A 67 -10.17 -0.38 1.54
C HIS A 67 -9.51 0.08 2.85
N LEU A 68 -8.18 0.21 2.85
CA LEU A 68 -7.42 0.67 4.01
C LEU A 68 -7.54 2.19 4.29
N SER A 69 -8.14 2.96 3.37
CA SER A 69 -8.28 4.41 3.51
C SER A 69 -9.13 4.84 4.71
N VAL A 70 -10.02 3.97 5.18
CA VAL A 70 -10.80 4.18 6.41
C VAL A 70 -9.91 4.35 7.65
N LEU A 71 -8.66 3.88 7.60
CA LEU A 71 -7.67 4.02 8.66
C LEU A 71 -6.91 5.35 8.61
N GLU A 72 -7.18 6.23 7.64
CA GLU A 72 -6.51 7.53 7.52
C GLU A 72 -7.13 8.55 8.48
N PRO A 73 -6.34 9.10 9.43
CA PRO A 73 -6.81 10.20 10.26
C PRO A 73 -7.11 11.43 9.40
N GLY A 74 -8.32 11.95 9.49
CA GLY A 74 -8.76 13.13 8.72
C GLY A 74 -9.58 12.81 7.48
N THR A 75 -9.79 11.56 7.14
CA THR A 75 -10.82 11.17 6.17
C THR A 75 -12.19 11.60 6.69
N LYS A 76 -12.89 12.41 5.92
CA LYS A 76 -14.25 12.84 6.30
C LYS A 76 -15.18 11.64 6.25
N VAL A 77 -15.92 11.41 7.31
CA VAL A 77 -16.94 10.36 7.36
C VAL A 77 -17.89 10.49 6.16
N GLY A 78 -18.03 9.42 5.39
CA GLY A 78 -18.92 9.38 4.22
C GLY A 78 -18.29 9.90 2.91
N VAL A 79 -17.03 10.32 2.90
CA VAL A 79 -16.29 10.61 1.66
C VAL A 79 -15.49 9.36 1.29
N GLN A 80 -15.90 8.71 0.20
CA GLN A 80 -15.13 7.62 -0.36
C GLN A 80 -13.90 8.17 -1.08
N GLU A 81 -12.78 7.53 -0.85
CA GLU A 81 -11.57 7.80 -1.60
C GLU A 81 -11.73 7.39 -3.06
N THR A 82 -11.13 8.16 -3.95
CA THR A 82 -11.14 7.82 -5.38
C THR A 82 -9.98 6.88 -5.72
N GLN A 83 -10.15 6.11 -6.80
CA GLN A 83 -9.05 5.29 -7.35
C GLN A 83 -7.83 6.14 -7.73
N LEU A 84 -8.04 7.40 -8.12
CA LEU A 84 -6.95 8.33 -8.42
C LEU A 84 -6.15 8.69 -7.16
N ASP A 85 -6.82 8.96 -6.04
CA ASP A 85 -6.14 9.26 -4.78
C ASP A 85 -5.33 8.04 -4.30
N ALA A 86 -5.92 6.84 -4.38
CA ALA A 86 -5.23 5.58 -4.07
C ALA A 86 -4.00 5.37 -4.97
N LEU A 87 -4.14 5.58 -6.29
CA LEU A 87 -3.03 5.48 -7.23
C LEU A 87 -1.90 6.46 -6.90
N GLN A 88 -2.22 7.72 -6.62
CA GLN A 88 -1.21 8.73 -6.27
C GLN A 88 -0.45 8.38 -4.99
N ARG A 89 -1.11 7.78 -4.00
CA ARG A 89 -0.47 7.29 -2.78
C ARG A 89 0.44 6.09 -3.05
N LEU A 90 -0.04 5.12 -3.84
CA LEU A 90 0.75 3.94 -4.21
C LEU A 90 1.98 4.32 -5.01
N ILE A 91 1.87 5.24 -5.98
CA ILE A 91 3.01 5.78 -6.73
C ILE A 91 4.02 6.42 -5.77
N SER A 92 3.56 7.26 -4.86
CA SER A 92 4.43 7.93 -3.88
C SER A 92 5.14 6.93 -2.98
N ARG A 93 4.41 5.92 -2.49
CA ARG A 93 4.94 4.85 -1.66
C ARG A 93 5.98 4.02 -2.39
N ALA A 94 5.72 3.65 -3.65
CA ALA A 94 6.67 2.90 -4.48
C ALA A 94 7.98 3.67 -4.67
N LEU A 95 7.91 4.96 -5.01
CA LEU A 95 9.09 5.82 -5.15
C LEU A 95 9.90 5.94 -3.86
N ILE A 96 9.22 6.14 -2.72
CA ILE A 96 9.87 6.21 -1.42
C ILE A 96 10.56 4.90 -1.07
N GLN A 97 9.87 3.76 -1.25
CA GLN A 97 10.42 2.43 -0.95
C GLN A 97 11.64 2.11 -1.83
N GLN A 98 11.63 2.50 -3.10
CA GLN A 98 12.78 2.37 -3.98
C GLN A 98 13.98 3.16 -3.45
N GLN A 99 13.78 4.40 -3.03
CA GLN A 99 14.83 5.22 -2.43
C GLN A 99 15.33 4.67 -1.08
N MET A 100 14.44 4.14 -0.24
CA MET A 100 14.84 3.46 1.00
C MET A 100 15.81 2.29 0.72
N ASN A 101 15.58 1.56 -0.37
CA ASN A 101 16.43 0.45 -0.77
C ASN A 101 17.76 0.91 -1.40
N GLU A 102 17.76 2.01 -2.16
CA GLU A 102 18.94 2.51 -2.89
C GLU A 102 19.92 3.27 -2.00
N GLU A 103 19.43 4.10 -1.09
CA GLU A 103 20.29 5.00 -0.29
C GLU A 103 21.04 4.30 0.84
N GLY A 104 20.71 3.05 1.13
CA GLY A 104 21.36 2.31 2.22
C GLY A 104 21.13 2.92 3.61
N ILE A 105 20.18 3.85 3.74
CA ILE A 105 19.75 4.38 5.03
C ILE A 105 18.99 3.28 5.74
N GLN A 106 19.65 2.64 6.70
CA GLN A 106 19.00 1.63 7.52
C GLN A 106 18.23 2.32 8.65
N ALA A 107 16.93 2.57 8.39
CA ALA A 107 16.04 2.94 9.47
C ALA A 107 15.91 1.77 10.47
N PRO A 108 15.82 2.02 11.76
CA PRO A 108 15.57 0.97 12.73
C PRO A 108 14.33 0.16 12.34
N PRO A 109 14.35 -1.17 12.48
CA PRO A 109 13.17 -1.98 12.21
C PRO A 109 12.03 -1.59 13.15
N VAL A 110 10.84 -1.49 12.61
CA VAL A 110 9.63 -1.21 13.41
C VAL A 110 9.35 -2.40 14.32
N SER A 111 9.26 -2.15 15.60
CA SER A 111 8.93 -3.18 16.58
C SER A 111 7.42 -3.45 16.64
N SER A 112 7.04 -4.64 17.10
CA SER A 112 5.62 -4.98 17.31
C SER A 112 4.96 -4.11 18.40
N SER A 113 5.72 -3.70 19.42
CA SER A 113 5.24 -2.77 20.45
C SER A 113 4.93 -1.40 19.90
N GLU A 114 5.81 -0.85 19.06
CA GLU A 114 5.61 0.43 18.39
C GLU A 114 4.41 0.41 17.45
N THR A 115 4.26 -0.65 16.68
CA THR A 115 3.08 -0.86 15.84
C THR A 115 1.80 -0.90 16.69
N ALA A 116 1.81 -1.62 17.81
CA ALA A 116 0.66 -1.71 18.70
C ALA A 116 0.30 -0.34 19.33
N GLU A 117 1.30 0.44 19.72
CA GLU A 117 1.10 1.80 20.23
C GLU A 117 0.49 2.71 19.14
N ARG A 118 0.98 2.62 17.93
CA ARG A 118 0.42 3.40 16.80
C ARG A 118 -1.02 3.00 16.49
N VAL A 119 -1.35 1.70 16.52
CA VAL A 119 -2.74 1.23 16.37
C VAL A 119 -3.61 1.76 17.51
N LEU A 120 -3.12 1.80 18.75
CA LEU A 120 -3.85 2.36 19.88
C LEU A 120 -4.11 3.87 19.71
N MET A 121 -3.15 4.63 19.17
CA MET A 121 -3.35 6.04 18.83
C MET A 121 -4.39 6.19 17.72
N LEU A 122 -4.30 5.38 16.67
CA LEU A 122 -5.27 5.35 15.58
C LEU A 122 -6.70 5.13 16.08
N ARG A 123 -6.93 4.21 17.02
CA ARG A 123 -8.22 3.95 17.65
C ARG A 123 -8.80 5.17 18.37
N ARG A 124 -7.98 6.15 18.74
CA ARG A 124 -8.39 7.44 19.35
C ARG A 124 -8.64 8.53 18.32
N GLU A 125 -7.92 8.49 17.20
CA GLU A 125 -7.90 9.53 16.16
C GLU A 125 -9.02 9.36 15.12
N LEU A 126 -9.44 8.11 14.87
CA LEU A 126 -10.45 7.82 13.85
C LEU A 126 -11.83 8.37 14.27
N PRO A 127 -12.48 9.20 13.41
CA PRO A 127 -13.77 9.81 13.74
C PRO A 127 -14.88 8.80 14.03
N GLU A 128 -14.92 7.69 13.27
CA GLU A 128 -15.93 6.64 13.46
C GLU A 128 -15.74 5.85 14.75
N CYS A 129 -14.54 5.84 15.29
CA CYS A 129 -14.21 5.14 16.52
C CYS A 129 -14.96 5.69 17.77
N THR A 130 -15.46 6.91 17.70
CA THR A 130 -16.36 7.43 18.72
C THR A 130 -17.66 6.63 18.78
N ARG A 131 -18.24 6.29 17.62
CA ARG A 131 -19.47 5.49 17.50
C ARG A 131 -19.26 4.03 17.92
N PHE A 132 -18.17 3.43 17.45
CA PHE A 132 -17.82 2.02 17.73
C PHE A 132 -17.22 1.80 19.11
N LYS A 133 -16.79 2.87 19.83
CA LYS A 133 -16.05 2.79 21.09
C LYS A 133 -14.75 1.99 20.96
N CYS A 134 -13.95 2.28 19.93
CA CYS A 134 -12.75 1.54 19.58
C CYS A 134 -11.68 1.45 20.66
N LEU A 135 -11.78 2.21 21.75
CA LEU A 135 -10.87 2.05 22.90
C LEU A 135 -11.12 0.74 23.65
N THR A 136 -12.27 0.11 23.46
CA THR A 136 -12.53 -1.26 23.93
C THR A 136 -12.21 -2.25 22.81
N ASP A 137 -11.77 -3.45 23.17
CA ASP A 137 -11.45 -4.48 22.16
C ASP A 137 -12.68 -4.95 21.39
N SER A 138 -13.84 -5.04 22.07
CA SER A 138 -15.10 -5.36 21.40
C SER A 138 -15.52 -4.29 20.38
N GLY A 139 -15.36 -3.02 20.74
CA GLY A 139 -15.66 -1.90 19.84
C GLY A 139 -14.72 -1.84 18.65
N TRP A 140 -13.43 -2.08 18.88
CA TRP A 140 -12.43 -2.17 17.81
C TRP A 140 -12.72 -3.34 16.85
N ASN A 141 -13.00 -4.52 17.37
CA ASN A 141 -13.37 -5.66 16.54
C ASN A 141 -14.65 -5.42 15.74
N SER A 142 -15.66 -4.71 16.32
CA SER A 142 -16.86 -4.34 15.59
C SER A 142 -16.57 -3.33 14.47
N PHE A 143 -15.66 -2.38 14.70
CA PHE A 143 -15.18 -1.46 13.66
C PHE A 143 -14.49 -2.22 12.53
N LEU A 144 -13.54 -3.10 12.83
CA LEU A 144 -12.85 -3.90 11.84
C LEU A 144 -13.82 -4.75 11.01
N GLN A 145 -14.75 -5.44 11.66
CA GLN A 145 -15.76 -6.25 10.97
C GLN A 145 -16.67 -5.42 10.06
N SER A 146 -17.03 -4.20 10.47
CA SER A 146 -17.89 -3.32 9.65
C SER A 146 -17.19 -2.80 8.38
N HIS A 147 -15.87 -2.90 8.34
CA HIS A 147 -15.03 -2.50 7.22
C HIS A 147 -14.28 -3.67 6.58
N ASP A 148 -14.68 -4.92 6.87
CA ASP A 148 -14.06 -6.14 6.35
C ASP A 148 -12.54 -6.21 6.56
N LEU A 149 -12.03 -5.58 7.64
CA LEU A 149 -10.63 -5.52 8.00
C LEU A 149 -10.27 -6.55 9.07
N THR A 150 -9.05 -7.04 9.05
CA THR A 150 -8.46 -7.88 10.09
C THR A 150 -7.44 -7.11 10.92
N GLN A 151 -7.22 -7.56 12.15
CA GLN A 151 -6.18 -7.01 13.03
C GLN A 151 -4.77 -7.08 12.38
N ASN A 152 -4.51 -8.14 11.62
CA ASN A 152 -3.23 -8.36 10.96
C ASN A 152 -3.00 -7.33 9.84
N GLU A 153 -3.98 -7.12 8.96
CA GLU A 153 -3.92 -6.12 7.90
C GLU A 153 -3.65 -4.72 8.45
N VAL A 154 -4.36 -4.34 9.52
CA VAL A 154 -4.12 -3.03 10.17
C VAL A 154 -2.71 -2.96 10.74
N SER A 155 -2.21 -4.02 11.35
CA SER A 155 -0.86 -4.04 11.93
C SER A 155 0.21 -3.95 10.84
N GLU A 156 0.09 -4.68 9.75
CA GLU A 156 1.00 -4.64 8.61
C GLU A 156 0.99 -3.27 7.94
N TYR A 157 -0.20 -2.71 7.74
CA TYR A 157 -0.36 -1.37 7.18
C TYR A 157 0.33 -0.31 8.05
N MET A 158 0.09 -0.32 9.37
CA MET A 158 0.72 0.63 10.29
C MET A 158 2.23 0.44 10.39
N SER A 159 2.72 -0.80 10.42
CA SER A 159 4.14 -1.10 10.44
C SER A 159 4.86 -0.57 9.19
N SER A 160 4.27 -0.77 8.02
CA SER A 160 4.79 -0.23 6.75
C SER A 160 4.87 1.30 6.75
N ARG A 161 3.86 1.98 7.28
CA ARG A 161 3.84 3.44 7.40
C ARG A 161 4.89 3.96 8.38
N LEU A 162 5.04 3.29 9.53
CA LEU A 162 6.08 3.64 10.51
C LEU A 162 7.48 3.50 9.93
N ALA A 163 7.74 2.46 9.14
CA ALA A 163 9.04 2.30 8.47
C ALA A 163 9.36 3.48 7.53
N ILE A 164 8.37 3.95 6.78
CA ILE A 164 8.51 5.15 5.93
C ILE A 164 8.76 6.40 6.78
N LEU A 165 8.04 6.57 7.89
CA LEU A 165 8.21 7.71 8.79
C LEU A 165 9.61 7.73 9.41
N HIS A 166 10.12 6.58 9.87
CA HIS A 166 11.49 6.47 10.39
C HIS A 166 12.53 6.86 9.34
N PHE A 167 12.35 6.42 8.10
CA PHE A 167 13.24 6.80 7.01
C PHE A 167 13.20 8.32 6.78
N ILE A 168 12.01 8.93 6.72
CA ILE A 168 11.84 10.37 6.53
C ILE A 168 12.51 11.15 7.66
N GLU A 169 12.33 10.74 8.91
CA GLU A 169 12.97 11.37 10.07
C GLU A 169 14.49 11.29 9.99
N LEU A 170 15.05 10.12 9.70
CA LEU A 170 16.49 9.96 9.56
C LEU A 170 17.05 10.80 8.41
N ARG A 171 16.35 10.85 7.29
CA ARG A 171 16.82 11.56 6.10
C ARG A 171 16.82 13.08 6.29
N PHE A 172 15.77 13.64 6.91
CA PHE A 172 15.55 15.08 6.88
C PHE A 172 15.79 15.77 8.24
N ARG A 173 15.47 15.12 9.36
CA ARG A 173 15.51 15.78 10.67
C ARG A 173 16.91 16.18 11.11
N GLN A 174 17.93 15.38 10.83
CA GLN A 174 19.31 15.59 11.32
C GLN A 174 19.98 16.88 10.79
N GLY A 175 19.57 17.36 9.61
CA GLY A 175 20.12 18.57 8.97
C GLY A 175 19.44 19.87 9.38
N ILE A 176 18.33 19.83 10.11
CA ILE A 176 17.50 20.99 10.41
C ILE A 176 17.92 21.58 11.78
N ARG A 177 18.13 22.89 11.79
CA ARG A 177 18.31 23.67 13.02
C ARG A 177 17.28 24.78 13.04
N ILE A 178 16.63 24.94 14.19
CA ILE A 178 15.68 26.03 14.42
C ILE A 178 16.42 27.07 15.28
N SER A 179 16.49 28.29 14.77
CA SER A 179 17.15 29.39 15.48
C SER A 179 16.20 30.02 16.51
N ARG A 180 16.78 30.74 17.46
CA ARG A 180 15.97 31.50 18.42
C ARG A 180 15.12 32.58 17.74
N GLU A 181 15.66 33.20 16.71
CA GLU A 181 14.97 34.19 15.89
C GLU A 181 13.74 33.59 15.20
N ASP A 182 13.84 32.35 14.69
CA ASP A 182 12.68 31.62 14.09
C ASP A 182 11.58 31.42 15.16
N ILE A 183 11.97 31.02 16.38
CA ILE A 183 11.03 30.78 17.49
C ILE A 183 10.33 32.09 17.88
N GLU A 184 11.09 33.17 18.05
CA GLU A 184 10.55 34.50 18.40
C GLU A 184 9.65 35.07 17.31
N ALA A 185 10.00 34.87 16.04
CA ALA A 185 9.18 35.24 14.92
C ALA A 185 7.84 34.49 14.92
N TYR A 186 7.89 33.14 15.08
CA TYR A 186 6.67 32.34 15.15
C TYR A 186 5.79 32.73 16.34
N TYR A 187 6.39 32.96 17.51
CA TYR A 187 5.68 33.41 18.70
C TYR A 187 4.92 34.71 18.45
N ARG A 188 5.61 35.73 17.91
CA ARG A 188 5.05 37.07 17.64
C ARG A 188 3.99 37.04 16.55
N ASP A 189 4.26 36.31 15.45
CA ASP A 189 3.49 36.44 14.23
C ASP A 189 2.33 35.42 14.17
N MET A 190 2.47 34.28 14.87
CA MET A 190 1.49 33.18 14.81
C MET A 190 0.80 32.91 16.14
N LEU A 191 1.51 32.98 17.27
CA LEU A 191 0.93 32.60 18.56
C LEU A 191 0.21 33.80 19.21
N VAL A 192 0.89 34.92 19.35
CA VAL A 192 0.33 36.12 20.04
C VAL A 192 -1.00 36.58 19.45
N PRO A 193 -1.21 36.60 18.12
CA PRO A 193 -2.51 37.01 17.53
C PRO A 193 -3.68 36.08 17.83
N GLN A 194 -3.44 34.88 18.33
CA GLN A 194 -4.50 33.94 18.70
C GLN A 194 -5.11 34.21 20.07
N TYR A 195 -4.48 35.06 20.89
CA TYR A 195 -4.99 35.47 22.19
C TYR A 195 -5.98 36.62 22.04
N ALA A 196 -7.08 36.55 22.76
CA ALA A 196 -8.08 37.61 22.76
C ALA A 196 -7.54 38.91 23.37
N GLN A 197 -8.15 40.07 23.02
CA GLN A 197 -7.76 41.34 23.61
C GLN A 197 -7.95 41.30 25.12
N GLY A 198 -6.87 41.53 25.87
CA GLY A 198 -6.85 41.50 27.34
C GLY A 198 -6.35 40.18 27.95
N GLU A 199 -6.09 39.14 27.14
CA GLU A 199 -5.39 37.94 27.58
C GLU A 199 -3.88 38.13 27.42
N THR A 200 -3.12 37.67 28.41
CA THR A 200 -1.66 37.71 28.34
C THR A 200 -1.15 36.38 27.82
N PRO A 201 -0.50 36.33 26.62
CA PRO A 201 0.12 35.12 26.14
C PRO A 201 1.23 34.65 27.08
N PRO A 202 1.50 33.33 27.18
CA PRO A 202 2.60 32.81 27.99
C PRO A 202 3.94 33.36 27.50
N PRO A 203 4.94 33.56 28.36
CA PRO A 203 6.26 34.01 27.96
C PRO A 203 6.87 33.08 26.88
N VAL A 204 7.61 33.66 25.93
CA VAL A 204 8.21 32.93 24.83
C VAL A 204 9.08 31.74 25.29
N ASP A 205 9.84 31.92 26.35
CA ASP A 205 10.71 30.86 26.88
C ASP A 205 9.95 29.63 27.40
N GLN A 206 8.72 29.81 27.86
CA GLN A 206 7.86 28.72 28.30
C GLN A 206 7.33 27.87 27.14
N VAL A 207 7.08 28.50 26.00
CA VAL A 207 6.51 27.85 24.82
C VAL A 207 7.55 27.54 23.75
N ALA A 208 8.77 28.05 23.89
CA ALA A 208 9.86 27.87 22.95
C ALA A 208 10.09 26.39 22.54
N PRO A 209 10.15 25.41 23.46
CA PRO A 209 10.36 24.01 23.06
C PRO A 209 9.21 23.47 22.18
N ARG A 210 7.99 23.94 22.41
CA ARG A 210 6.83 23.52 21.59
C ARG A 210 6.86 24.19 20.23
N ILE A 211 7.24 25.45 20.16
CA ILE A 211 7.38 26.19 18.89
C ILE A 211 8.51 25.58 18.07
N GLU A 212 9.64 25.23 18.70
CA GLU A 212 10.77 24.57 18.04
C GLU A 212 10.33 23.24 17.36
N GLU A 213 9.57 22.40 18.06
CA GLU A 213 9.06 21.14 17.49
C GLU A 213 8.09 21.40 16.33
N ILE A 214 7.21 22.41 16.43
CA ILE A 214 6.30 22.79 15.34
C ILE A 214 7.08 23.23 14.11
N LEU A 215 8.07 24.11 14.27
CA LEU A 215 8.89 24.63 13.18
C LEU A 215 9.74 23.52 12.56
N LEU A 216 10.31 22.64 13.38
CA LEU A 216 11.04 21.46 12.92
C LEU A 216 10.16 20.58 12.03
N GLN A 217 8.96 20.26 12.51
CA GLN A 217 8.00 19.45 11.75
C GLN A 217 7.58 20.12 10.43
N GLN A 218 7.37 21.43 10.44
CA GLN A 218 7.06 22.18 9.22
C GLN A 218 8.19 22.12 8.20
N ARG A 219 9.46 22.25 8.64
CA ARG A 219 10.64 22.16 7.77
C ARG A 219 10.83 20.75 7.23
N VAL A 220 10.66 19.71 8.07
CA VAL A 220 10.68 18.31 7.61
C VAL A 220 9.63 18.08 6.53
N ASN A 221 8.40 18.53 6.78
CA ASN A 221 7.30 18.37 5.81
C ASN A 221 7.56 19.12 4.49
N ALA A 222 8.18 20.29 4.53
CA ALA A 222 8.54 21.05 3.33
C ALA A 222 9.61 20.31 2.52
N LEU A 223 10.72 19.91 3.16
CA LEU A 223 11.80 19.16 2.51
C LEU A 223 11.31 17.83 1.95
N PHE A 224 10.44 17.12 2.68
CA PHE A 224 9.84 15.88 2.21
C PHE A 224 9.00 16.08 0.95
N ARG A 225 8.15 17.11 0.91
CA ARG A 225 7.34 17.43 -0.28
C ARG A 225 8.22 17.74 -1.50
N ASP A 226 9.19 18.62 -1.35
CA ASP A 226 10.12 18.99 -2.42
C ASP A 226 10.89 17.77 -2.94
N TRP A 227 11.33 16.90 -2.05
CA TRP A 227 12.01 15.68 -2.40
C TRP A 227 11.09 14.70 -3.13
N LEU A 228 9.86 14.48 -2.64
CA LEU A 228 8.89 13.59 -3.27
C LEU A 228 8.49 14.10 -4.66
N ASP A 229 8.32 15.41 -4.82
CA ASP A 229 8.05 16.02 -6.12
C ASP A 229 9.21 15.82 -7.10
N ASN A 230 10.45 15.88 -6.61
CA ASN A 230 11.63 15.57 -7.42
C ASN A 230 11.67 14.07 -7.80
N LEU A 231 11.34 13.16 -6.90
CA LEU A 231 11.24 11.73 -7.22
C LEU A 231 10.20 11.46 -8.30
N ARG A 232 9.03 12.10 -8.21
CA ARG A 232 7.98 11.98 -9.23
C ARG A 232 8.39 12.50 -10.60
N LYS A 233 9.19 13.58 -10.64
CA LYS A 233 9.71 14.16 -11.90
C LYS A 233 10.81 13.31 -12.53
N GLN A 234 11.60 12.61 -11.73
CA GLN A 234 12.71 11.77 -12.17
C GLN A 234 12.28 10.33 -12.47
N GLY A 235 11.24 9.85 -11.80
CA GLY A 235 10.72 8.50 -11.96
C GLY A 235 9.98 8.31 -13.28
N GLN A 236 10.08 7.12 -13.85
CA GLN A 236 9.27 6.70 -14.98
C GLN A 236 7.95 6.17 -14.45
N ILE A 237 6.89 6.95 -14.66
CA ILE A 237 5.53 6.60 -14.20
C ILE A 237 4.67 6.44 -15.45
N GLU A 238 4.18 5.22 -15.67
CA GLU A 238 3.30 4.86 -16.78
C GLU A 238 1.98 4.34 -16.20
N VAL A 239 0.88 5.05 -16.48
CA VAL A 239 -0.47 4.63 -16.09
C VAL A 239 -1.08 3.88 -17.26
N LEU A 240 -1.40 2.60 -17.04
CA LEU A 240 -1.90 1.70 -18.08
C LEU A 240 -3.43 1.62 -18.11
N ASP A 241 -4.10 2.04 -17.04
CA ASP A 241 -5.55 2.15 -16.99
C ASP A 241 -5.99 3.48 -17.65
N PRO A 242 -6.75 3.45 -18.78
CA PRO A 242 -7.09 4.69 -19.52
C PRO A 242 -7.96 5.67 -18.71
N GLN A 243 -8.76 5.17 -17.76
CA GLN A 243 -9.61 6.03 -16.93
C GLN A 243 -8.76 6.78 -15.92
N LEU A 244 -7.80 6.09 -15.31
CA LEU A 244 -6.87 6.69 -14.34
C LEU A 244 -5.88 7.64 -15.02
N GLU A 245 -5.40 7.31 -16.23
CA GLU A 245 -4.55 8.19 -17.03
C GLU A 245 -5.25 9.53 -17.33
N SER A 246 -6.50 9.45 -17.80
CA SER A 246 -7.33 10.62 -18.10
C SER A 246 -7.58 11.47 -16.84
N ALA A 247 -7.88 10.82 -15.70
CA ALA A 247 -8.12 11.49 -14.43
C ALA A 247 -6.85 12.18 -13.90
N LEU A 248 -5.70 11.52 -14.02
CA LEU A 248 -4.40 12.08 -13.63
C LEU A 248 -4.04 13.32 -14.47
N ALA A 249 -4.23 13.25 -15.79
CA ALA A 249 -4.01 14.38 -16.70
C ALA A 249 -4.90 15.57 -16.37
N ALA A 250 -6.19 15.33 -16.07
CA ALA A 250 -7.13 16.38 -15.68
C ALA A 250 -6.75 17.03 -14.33
N SER A 251 -6.31 16.24 -13.36
CA SER A 251 -5.82 16.71 -12.05
C SER A 251 -4.59 17.61 -12.20
N ALA A 252 -3.62 17.22 -13.04
CA ALA A 252 -2.43 18.01 -13.31
C ALA A 252 -2.73 19.36 -13.98
N ALA A 253 -3.68 19.38 -14.92
CA ALA A 253 -4.12 20.61 -15.58
C ALA A 253 -4.83 21.58 -14.63
N GLY A 254 -5.63 21.06 -13.68
CA GLY A 254 -6.32 21.86 -12.67
C GLY A 254 -5.38 22.49 -11.63
N ALA A 255 -4.28 21.82 -11.29
CA ALA A 255 -3.28 22.33 -10.34
C ALA A 255 -2.42 23.47 -10.90
N GLY A 256 -2.28 23.55 -12.23
CA GLY A 256 -1.54 24.63 -12.91
C GLY A 256 -2.33 25.92 -13.14
N ALA A 257 -3.63 25.93 -12.81
CA ALA A 257 -4.55 27.06 -13.06
C ALA A 257 -4.86 27.89 -11.79
N GLN A 258 -4.27 27.59 -10.64
CA GLN A 258 -4.35 28.34 -9.39
C GLN A 258 -3.01 28.99 -9.08
#